data_397c1181065cc4eda7efd7dd33a2be88
#
_entry.id   397c1181065cc4eda7efd7dd33a2be88
#
_cell.length_a   1.000
_cell.length_b   1.000
_cell.length_c   1.000
_cell.angle_alpha   90.00
_cell.angle_beta   90.00
_cell.angle_gamma   90.00
#
_symmetry.space_group_name_H-M   'P 1'
#
loop_
_entity.id
_entity.type
_entity.pdbx_description
1 polymer ?
#
loop_
_entity_poly.entity_id
_entity_poly.type
_entity_poly.pdbx_seq_one_letter_code
_entity_poly.pdbx_strand_id
1 'polypeptide(L)'
;MSDFGEELSSLMAKKTISAENLCQMAELNPAYLEKLKCGKLLPSNYGVVKKISEVLGLVPEEEYQLWNSYKVSKLGEKHMCTEEALKALFALPAARPQRVPGEINAVSLQNGVPICGRERVYQAIRQLLRESTDSADLLLHVEQQEFCQILGEEIWQKGADYRCRLLLYLREERMAEKNVASFGMLVQALLSGRIEVHYNYIVAEKLVDYILFPFLIRTEQALLLLNQDLSAALYLDEPETVAIYGSYFQKKYGNARQLCAVFESADRFIRESQMFFAEDGSTKPMDFYILSRKPCVIFENDEKIVREHVCAENMADGFVENYMTFLYEKIFSGVKKMKILFCRDGMTDFLNSEEFHEFHPTVDKPIPKAVRQEFFGKMIRQAQENDNMQLGLLENALFTQRRHCINLWSTGKMLLMFDFEDSYRLVLLQENTIVSAMIEYFRALRKAEAVRTKEETLEIMQQELDAC
;
A
#
# COMPACT_ATOMS: atom_id res chain seq x y z
N MET A 1 -11.77 -20.59 -19.10
CA MET A 1 -13.08 -20.35 -18.48
C MET A 1 -12.88 -19.20 -17.51
N SER A 2 -13.85 -18.38 -17.16
CA SER A 2 -13.61 -17.40 -16.09
C SER A 2 -13.59 -18.12 -14.74
N ASP A 3 -12.78 -17.66 -13.81
CA ASP A 3 -12.71 -18.23 -12.45
C ASP A 3 -14.09 -18.27 -11.80
N PHE A 4 -14.93 -17.26 -12.06
CA PHE A 4 -16.31 -17.24 -11.59
C PHE A 4 -17.15 -18.41 -12.12
N GLY A 5 -17.03 -18.74 -13.41
CA GLY A 5 -17.80 -19.85 -14.01
C GLY A 5 -17.41 -21.22 -13.47
N GLU A 6 -16.14 -21.42 -13.18
CA GLU A 6 -15.59 -22.63 -12.57
C GLU A 6 -16.07 -22.79 -11.13
N GLU A 7 -15.94 -21.71 -10.32
CA GLU A 7 -16.36 -21.69 -8.94
C GLU A 7 -17.87 -21.89 -8.80
N LEU A 8 -18.68 -21.19 -9.61
CA LEU A 8 -20.14 -21.37 -9.64
C LEU A 8 -20.52 -22.83 -9.94
N SER A 9 -19.86 -23.44 -10.94
CA SER A 9 -20.14 -24.83 -11.32
C SER A 9 -19.75 -25.81 -10.19
N SER A 10 -18.64 -25.57 -9.52
CA SER A 10 -18.17 -26.34 -8.38
C SER A 10 -19.14 -26.26 -7.20
N LEU A 11 -19.59 -25.07 -6.85
CA LEU A 11 -20.54 -24.85 -5.75
C LEU A 11 -21.92 -25.44 -6.04
N MET A 12 -22.42 -25.31 -7.29
CA MET A 12 -23.67 -25.97 -7.70
C MET A 12 -23.58 -27.48 -7.54
N ALA A 13 -22.48 -28.10 -7.96
CA ALA A 13 -22.26 -29.53 -7.80
C ALA A 13 -22.21 -29.94 -6.31
N LYS A 14 -21.48 -29.19 -5.50
CA LYS A 14 -21.36 -29.42 -4.05
C LYS A 14 -22.70 -29.32 -3.31
N LYS A 15 -23.55 -28.36 -3.70
CA LYS A 15 -24.87 -28.14 -3.11
C LYS A 15 -25.97 -28.99 -3.76
N THR A 16 -25.65 -29.77 -4.78
CA THR A 16 -26.57 -30.64 -5.51
C THR A 16 -27.77 -29.89 -6.09
N ILE A 17 -27.60 -28.66 -6.50
CA ILE A 17 -28.63 -27.79 -7.07
C ILE A 17 -28.53 -27.84 -8.60
N SER A 18 -29.67 -28.20 -9.26
CA SER A 18 -29.74 -28.22 -10.72
C SER A 18 -29.79 -26.79 -11.28
N ALA A 19 -29.37 -26.64 -12.54
CA ALA A 19 -29.45 -25.36 -13.24
C ALA A 19 -30.89 -24.82 -13.32
N GLU A 20 -31.87 -25.72 -13.50
CA GLU A 20 -33.28 -25.36 -13.56
C GLU A 20 -33.76 -24.75 -12.21
N ASN A 21 -33.43 -25.43 -11.11
CA ASN A 21 -33.80 -24.95 -9.77
C ASN A 21 -33.13 -23.61 -9.43
N LEU A 22 -31.84 -23.48 -9.76
CA LEU A 22 -31.14 -22.20 -9.53
C LEU A 22 -31.77 -21.08 -10.37
N CYS A 23 -32.08 -21.33 -11.65
CA CYS A 23 -32.75 -20.34 -12.51
C CYS A 23 -34.12 -19.91 -11.95
N GLN A 24 -34.91 -20.87 -11.50
CA GLN A 24 -36.26 -20.60 -10.98
C GLN A 24 -36.17 -19.79 -9.68
N MET A 25 -35.31 -20.17 -8.73
CA MET A 25 -35.24 -19.53 -7.41
C MET A 25 -34.52 -18.18 -7.45
N ALA A 26 -33.47 -18.04 -8.26
CA ALA A 26 -32.73 -16.79 -8.43
C ALA A 26 -33.32 -15.86 -9.50
N GLU A 27 -34.43 -16.25 -10.14
CA GLU A 27 -35.08 -15.51 -11.25
C GLU A 27 -34.12 -15.23 -12.41
N LEU A 28 -33.28 -16.20 -12.75
CA LEU A 28 -32.31 -16.08 -13.82
C LEU A 28 -32.80 -16.75 -15.12
N ASN A 29 -32.45 -16.15 -16.24
CA ASN A 29 -32.68 -16.80 -17.53
C ASN A 29 -31.75 -18.01 -17.72
N PRO A 30 -32.23 -19.21 -18.11
CA PRO A 30 -31.39 -20.39 -18.29
C PRO A 30 -30.21 -20.19 -19.26
N ALA A 31 -30.42 -19.47 -20.37
CA ALA A 31 -29.33 -19.15 -21.30
C ALA A 31 -28.28 -18.18 -20.69
N TYR A 32 -28.70 -17.32 -19.77
CA TYR A 32 -27.78 -16.46 -19.03
C TYR A 32 -26.94 -17.26 -18.04
N LEU A 33 -27.55 -18.15 -17.26
CA LEU A 33 -26.85 -19.04 -16.33
C LEU A 33 -25.82 -19.94 -17.07
N GLU A 34 -26.15 -20.51 -18.20
CA GLU A 34 -25.21 -21.31 -19.00
C GLU A 34 -24.02 -20.46 -19.47
N LYS A 35 -24.24 -19.22 -19.87
CA LYS A 35 -23.15 -18.32 -20.26
C LYS A 35 -22.27 -17.93 -19.06
N LEU A 36 -22.83 -17.79 -17.86
CA LEU A 36 -22.08 -17.58 -16.63
C LEU A 36 -21.19 -18.79 -16.30
N LYS A 37 -21.75 -20.01 -16.31
CA LYS A 37 -21.03 -21.26 -16.05
C LYS A 37 -19.90 -21.52 -17.04
N CYS A 38 -20.14 -21.25 -18.32
CA CYS A 38 -19.11 -21.39 -19.38
C CYS A 38 -18.08 -20.22 -19.36
N GLY A 39 -18.20 -19.25 -18.49
CA GLY A 39 -17.33 -18.07 -18.43
C GLY A 39 -17.44 -17.14 -19.64
N LYS A 40 -18.50 -17.27 -20.47
CA LYS A 40 -18.77 -16.39 -21.63
C LYS A 40 -19.33 -15.04 -21.22
N LEU A 41 -19.96 -14.97 -20.05
CA LEU A 41 -20.46 -13.75 -19.42
C LEU A 41 -20.09 -13.77 -17.95
N LEU A 42 -20.03 -12.59 -17.37
CA LEU A 42 -19.97 -12.39 -15.92
C LEU A 42 -21.32 -11.86 -15.42
N PRO A 43 -21.66 -12.05 -14.13
CA PRO A 43 -22.80 -11.40 -13.52
C PRO A 43 -22.82 -9.91 -13.85
N SER A 44 -24.00 -9.38 -14.18
CA SER A 44 -24.13 -7.96 -14.54
C SER A 44 -23.75 -7.05 -13.39
N ASN A 45 -24.06 -7.49 -12.17
CA ASN A 45 -23.77 -6.76 -10.93
C ASN A 45 -23.63 -7.72 -9.73
N TYR A 46 -23.18 -7.17 -8.60
CA TYR A 46 -23.03 -7.92 -7.35
C TYR A 46 -24.35 -8.48 -6.83
N GLY A 47 -25.49 -7.80 -7.06
CA GLY A 47 -26.80 -8.28 -6.66
C GLY A 47 -27.14 -9.65 -7.26
N VAL A 48 -26.69 -9.94 -8.48
CA VAL A 48 -26.86 -11.27 -9.10
C VAL A 48 -26.00 -12.32 -8.37
N VAL A 49 -24.77 -11.98 -7.99
CA VAL A 49 -23.89 -12.90 -7.23
C VAL A 49 -24.52 -13.21 -5.88
N LYS A 50 -25.03 -12.19 -5.19
CA LYS A 50 -25.70 -12.33 -3.89
C LYS A 50 -26.95 -13.20 -3.97
N LYS A 51 -27.83 -12.99 -4.96
CA LYS A 51 -28.99 -13.85 -5.20
C LYS A 51 -28.60 -15.31 -5.42
N ILE A 52 -27.54 -15.55 -6.21
CA ILE A 52 -27.00 -16.90 -6.43
C ILE A 52 -26.52 -17.50 -5.11
N SER A 53 -25.77 -16.75 -4.30
CA SER A 53 -25.26 -17.19 -2.99
C SER A 53 -26.40 -17.57 -2.04
N GLU A 54 -27.45 -16.76 -1.96
CA GLU A 54 -28.62 -16.99 -1.13
C GLU A 54 -29.38 -18.26 -1.54
N VAL A 55 -29.60 -18.46 -2.85
CA VAL A 55 -30.29 -19.64 -3.38
C VAL A 55 -29.47 -20.93 -3.19
N LEU A 56 -28.15 -20.85 -3.35
CA LEU A 56 -27.24 -21.97 -3.10
C LEU A 56 -27.07 -22.26 -1.60
N GLY A 57 -27.55 -21.40 -0.69
CA GLY A 57 -27.38 -21.56 0.75
C GLY A 57 -25.90 -21.64 1.14
N LEU A 58 -25.09 -20.73 0.59
CA LEU A 58 -23.65 -20.71 0.84
C LEU A 58 -23.35 -20.29 2.26
N VAL A 59 -22.37 -20.96 2.90
CA VAL A 59 -21.80 -20.49 4.16
C VAL A 59 -20.87 -19.29 3.89
N PRO A 60 -20.54 -18.47 4.90
CA PRO A 60 -19.76 -17.24 4.68
C PRO A 60 -18.46 -17.43 3.88
N GLU A 61 -17.76 -18.53 4.10
CA GLU A 61 -16.52 -18.86 3.40
C GLU A 61 -16.75 -19.15 1.91
N GLU A 62 -17.83 -19.88 1.59
CA GLU A 62 -18.21 -20.21 0.21
C GLU A 62 -18.75 -18.97 -0.53
N GLU A 63 -19.50 -18.14 0.16
CA GLU A 63 -19.98 -16.86 -0.37
C GLU A 63 -18.80 -15.96 -0.70
N TYR A 64 -17.82 -15.86 0.20
CA TYR A 64 -16.60 -15.11 -0.04
C TYR A 64 -15.81 -15.67 -1.25
N GLN A 65 -15.69 -16.98 -1.41
CA GLN A 65 -15.01 -17.60 -2.54
C GLN A 65 -15.70 -17.26 -3.86
N LEU A 66 -17.04 -17.39 -3.93
CA LEU A 66 -17.80 -17.05 -5.13
C LEU A 66 -17.70 -15.57 -5.48
N TRP A 67 -17.80 -14.71 -4.48
CA TRP A 67 -17.65 -13.27 -4.68
C TRP A 67 -16.23 -12.91 -5.13
N ASN A 68 -15.22 -13.50 -4.53
CA ASN A 68 -13.81 -13.25 -4.91
C ASN A 68 -13.53 -13.70 -6.35
N SER A 69 -14.05 -14.86 -6.78
CA SER A 69 -13.92 -15.33 -8.16
C SER A 69 -14.61 -14.38 -9.17
N TYR A 70 -15.78 -13.83 -8.81
CA TYR A 70 -16.43 -12.77 -9.59
C TYR A 70 -15.57 -11.53 -9.71
N LYS A 71 -15.01 -11.08 -8.59
CA LYS A 71 -14.15 -9.91 -8.51
C LYS A 71 -12.88 -10.08 -9.34
N VAL A 72 -12.19 -11.22 -9.20
CA VAL A 72 -11.01 -11.58 -10.00
C VAL A 72 -11.34 -11.54 -11.49
N SER A 73 -12.44 -12.20 -11.88
CA SER A 73 -12.86 -12.27 -13.29
C SER A 73 -13.25 -10.88 -13.84
N LYS A 74 -13.75 -9.97 -13.00
CA LYS A 74 -14.19 -8.62 -13.43
C LYS A 74 -13.08 -7.59 -13.42
N LEU A 75 -12.18 -7.64 -12.41
CA LEU A 75 -11.05 -6.73 -12.28
C LEU A 75 -9.86 -7.13 -13.14
N GLY A 76 -9.64 -8.44 -13.32
CA GLY A 76 -8.47 -9.02 -13.94
C GLY A 76 -7.31 -9.22 -12.95
N GLU A 77 -6.43 -10.18 -13.25
CA GLU A 77 -5.30 -10.56 -12.39
C GLU A 77 -4.39 -9.38 -12.01
N LYS A 78 -4.16 -8.45 -12.95
CA LYS A 78 -3.35 -7.26 -12.71
C LYS A 78 -3.81 -6.45 -11.49
N HIS A 79 -5.12 -6.24 -11.35
CA HIS A 79 -5.67 -5.48 -10.25
C HIS A 79 -5.72 -6.28 -8.95
N MET A 80 -5.77 -7.61 -9.03
CA MET A 80 -5.69 -8.46 -7.85
C MET A 80 -4.33 -8.38 -7.17
N CYS A 81 -3.23 -8.39 -7.92
CA CYS A 81 -1.89 -8.16 -7.34
C CYS A 81 -1.80 -6.81 -6.61
N THR A 82 -2.38 -5.76 -7.18
CA THR A 82 -2.44 -4.44 -6.53
C THR A 82 -3.29 -4.48 -5.26
N GLU A 83 -4.41 -5.18 -5.27
CA GLU A 83 -5.27 -5.35 -4.10
C GLU A 83 -4.58 -6.12 -2.97
N GLU A 84 -3.90 -7.22 -3.30
CA GLU A 84 -3.14 -8.00 -2.32
C GLU A 84 -2.02 -7.16 -1.68
N ALA A 85 -1.30 -6.38 -2.47
CA ALA A 85 -0.30 -5.46 -1.97
C ALA A 85 -0.92 -4.39 -1.04
N LEU A 86 -2.09 -3.83 -1.40
CA LEU A 86 -2.82 -2.89 -0.54
C LEU A 86 -3.30 -3.54 0.76
N LYS A 87 -3.87 -4.76 0.69
CA LYS A 87 -4.26 -5.50 1.89
C LYS A 87 -3.06 -5.75 2.81
N ALA A 88 -1.92 -6.13 2.24
CA ALA A 88 -0.69 -6.31 3.00
C ALA A 88 -0.21 -5.01 3.66
N LEU A 89 -0.28 -3.87 2.94
CA LEU A 89 0.06 -2.56 3.48
C LEU A 89 -0.85 -2.16 4.66
N PHE A 90 -2.16 -2.37 4.53
CA PHE A 90 -3.12 -2.03 5.58
C PHE A 90 -3.14 -3.04 6.74
N ALA A 91 -2.62 -4.24 6.53
CA ALA A 91 -2.47 -5.26 7.57
C ALA A 91 -1.16 -5.16 8.35
N LEU A 92 -0.28 -4.18 8.02
CA LEU A 92 0.97 -4.00 8.75
C LEU A 92 0.71 -3.82 10.24
N PRO A 93 1.43 -4.55 11.11
CA PRO A 93 1.21 -4.47 12.54
C PRO A 93 1.58 -3.09 13.08
N ALA A 94 0.87 -2.67 14.13
CA ALA A 94 1.16 -1.44 14.86
C ALA A 94 2.49 -1.46 15.60
N ALA A 95 2.94 -2.64 15.93
CA ALA A 95 4.17 -2.84 16.66
C ALA A 95 5.36 -2.90 15.68
N ARG A 96 6.49 -2.40 16.14
CA ARG A 96 7.75 -2.53 15.42
C ARG A 96 8.10 -4.01 15.25
N PRO A 97 8.66 -4.42 14.11
CA PRO A 97 9.15 -5.77 13.92
C PRO A 97 10.13 -6.14 15.02
N GLN A 98 9.87 -7.24 15.70
CA GLN A 98 10.80 -7.77 16.69
C GLN A 98 11.63 -8.88 16.06
N ARG A 99 12.89 -8.98 16.45
CA ARG A 99 13.68 -10.14 16.10
C ARG A 99 12.98 -11.39 16.62
N VAL A 100 12.85 -12.39 15.75
CA VAL A 100 12.41 -13.70 16.21
C VAL A 100 13.42 -14.19 17.24
N PRO A 101 13.01 -14.47 18.51
CA PRO A 101 13.90 -15.06 19.50
C PRO A 101 14.30 -16.44 19.00
N GLY A 102 15.55 -16.64 18.71
CA GLY A 102 16.13 -17.90 18.27
C GLY A 102 17.63 -17.71 18.05
N GLU A 103 18.40 -18.71 18.43
CA GLU A 103 19.79 -18.79 17.98
C GLU A 103 19.76 -18.81 16.46
N ILE A 104 20.44 -17.83 15.84
CA ILE A 104 20.81 -18.00 14.44
C ILE A 104 21.69 -19.25 14.45
N ASN A 105 21.27 -20.29 13.76
CA ASN A 105 22.21 -21.34 13.38
C ASN A 105 23.26 -20.66 12.52
N ALA A 106 24.35 -20.22 13.17
CA ALA A 106 25.38 -19.43 12.52
C ALA A 106 25.92 -20.22 11.33
N VAL A 107 25.79 -19.63 10.15
CA VAL A 107 26.39 -20.19 8.95
C VAL A 107 27.89 -19.89 9.03
N SER A 108 28.72 -20.89 8.81
CA SER A 108 30.16 -20.64 8.66
C SER A 108 30.39 -19.82 7.41
N LEU A 109 30.62 -18.51 7.58
CA LEU A 109 30.97 -17.59 6.52
C LEU A 109 32.48 -17.69 6.29
N GLN A 110 32.89 -18.19 5.12
CA GLN A 110 34.30 -18.33 4.74
C GLN A 110 34.54 -17.66 3.40
N ASN A 111 35.58 -16.87 3.30
CA ASN A 111 35.93 -16.12 2.11
C ASN A 111 36.06 -17.05 0.88
N GLY A 112 35.34 -16.72 -0.18
CA GLY A 112 35.34 -17.46 -1.45
C GLY A 112 34.56 -18.79 -1.42
N VAL A 113 33.91 -19.17 -0.31
CA VAL A 113 33.17 -20.43 -0.21
C VAL A 113 31.69 -20.17 -0.52
N PRO A 114 31.11 -20.89 -1.51
CA PRO A 114 29.68 -20.76 -1.85
C PRO A 114 28.79 -21.25 -0.73
N ILE A 115 27.70 -20.52 -0.51
CA ILE A 115 26.62 -20.88 0.39
C ILE A 115 25.46 -21.36 -0.48
N CYS A 116 25.03 -22.61 -0.31
CA CYS A 116 23.95 -23.20 -1.10
C CYS A 116 22.73 -23.51 -0.23
N GLY A 117 21.55 -23.31 -0.79
CA GLY A 117 20.24 -23.49 -0.14
C GLY A 117 19.68 -22.19 0.42
N ARG A 118 18.43 -21.89 0.06
CA ARG A 118 17.76 -20.62 0.36
C ARG A 118 17.78 -20.29 1.85
N GLU A 119 17.49 -21.23 2.71
CA GLU A 119 17.50 -21.00 4.15
C GLU A 119 18.90 -20.59 4.67
N ARG A 120 19.96 -21.24 4.19
CA ARG A 120 21.34 -20.89 4.57
C ARG A 120 21.73 -19.52 4.05
N VAL A 121 21.28 -19.16 2.84
CA VAL A 121 21.48 -17.83 2.28
C VAL A 121 20.76 -16.77 3.14
N TYR A 122 19.53 -17.03 3.55
CA TYR A 122 18.81 -16.12 4.44
C TYR A 122 19.45 -15.98 5.83
N GLN A 123 19.98 -17.06 6.38
CA GLN A 123 20.74 -17.02 7.63
C GLN A 123 22.04 -16.20 7.44
N ALA A 124 22.74 -16.35 6.32
CA ALA A 124 23.93 -15.55 6.00
C ALA A 124 23.60 -14.07 5.85
N ILE A 125 22.49 -13.72 5.17
CA ILE A 125 22.00 -12.33 5.06
C ILE A 125 21.70 -11.76 6.44
N ARG A 126 20.96 -12.50 7.26
CA ARG A 126 20.61 -12.09 8.62
C ARG A 126 21.84 -11.87 9.48
N GLN A 127 22.80 -12.80 9.42
CA GLN A 127 24.06 -12.69 10.16
C GLN A 127 24.85 -11.45 9.71
N LEU A 128 25.05 -11.26 8.40
CA LEU A 128 25.75 -10.11 7.85
C LEU A 128 25.14 -8.77 8.26
N LEU A 129 23.82 -8.63 8.13
CA LEU A 129 23.10 -7.42 8.54
C LEU A 129 23.17 -7.20 10.05
N ARG A 130 23.10 -8.26 10.85
CA ARG A 130 23.18 -8.18 12.32
C ARG A 130 24.55 -7.73 12.80
N GLU A 131 25.61 -8.23 12.21
CA GLU A 131 27.01 -7.91 12.54
C GLU A 131 27.43 -6.51 12.06
N SER A 132 26.82 -5.99 11.00
CA SER A 132 27.08 -4.63 10.50
C SER A 132 26.72 -3.58 11.55
N THR A 133 27.60 -2.61 11.77
CA THR A 133 27.46 -1.54 12.78
C THR A 133 27.09 -0.19 12.19
N ASP A 134 27.62 0.15 11.04
CA ASP A 134 27.57 1.49 10.48
C ASP A 134 26.65 1.61 9.27
N SER A 135 26.79 0.68 8.32
CA SER A 135 26.04 0.79 7.08
C SER A 135 25.85 -0.55 6.34
N ALA A 136 24.86 -0.59 5.46
CA ALA A 136 24.72 -1.62 4.46
C ALA A 136 24.32 -1.04 3.10
N ASP A 137 24.93 -1.57 2.03
CA ASP A 137 24.59 -1.28 0.65
C ASP A 137 23.95 -2.52 0.02
N LEU A 138 22.75 -2.39 -0.52
CA LEU A 138 21.99 -3.47 -1.13
C LEU A 138 21.66 -3.15 -2.58
N LEU A 139 22.01 -4.07 -3.48
CA LEU A 139 21.60 -4.03 -4.88
C LEU A 139 20.74 -5.26 -5.14
N LEU A 140 19.44 -5.08 -5.37
CA LEU A 140 18.48 -6.18 -5.38
C LEU A 140 17.35 -5.96 -6.38
N HIS A 141 16.72 -7.07 -6.73
CA HIS A 141 15.35 -7.13 -7.20
C HIS A 141 14.52 -7.84 -6.13
N VAL A 142 13.40 -7.24 -5.71
CA VAL A 142 12.63 -7.76 -4.57
C VAL A 142 11.42 -8.53 -5.08
N GLU A 143 11.46 -9.84 -4.89
CA GLU A 143 10.34 -10.75 -5.19
C GLU A 143 10.02 -11.70 -4.03
N GLN A 144 10.87 -11.75 -3.00
CA GLN A 144 10.73 -12.69 -1.88
C GLN A 144 10.32 -11.94 -0.61
N GLN A 145 9.14 -12.27 -0.13
CA GLN A 145 8.60 -11.68 1.11
C GLN A 145 9.48 -11.96 2.33
N GLU A 146 10.03 -13.17 2.42
CA GLU A 146 10.88 -13.59 3.54
C GLU A 146 12.15 -12.75 3.65
N PHE A 147 12.77 -12.40 2.50
CA PHE A 147 13.90 -11.48 2.48
C PHE A 147 13.52 -10.10 3.04
N CYS A 148 12.38 -9.56 2.61
CA CYS A 148 11.90 -8.26 3.09
C CYS A 148 11.59 -8.27 4.58
N GLN A 149 11.09 -9.38 5.09
CA GLN A 149 10.86 -9.57 6.52
C GLN A 149 12.18 -9.56 7.30
N ILE A 150 13.20 -10.29 6.83
CA ILE A 150 14.54 -10.29 7.43
C ILE A 150 15.11 -8.87 7.44
N LEU A 151 15.01 -8.16 6.31
CA LEU A 151 15.49 -6.79 6.20
C LEU A 151 14.78 -5.87 7.22
N GLY A 152 13.45 -5.98 7.33
CA GLY A 152 12.66 -5.25 8.32
C GLY A 152 13.13 -5.55 9.75
N GLU A 153 13.18 -6.84 10.13
CA GLU A 153 13.54 -7.27 11.48
C GLU A 153 14.94 -6.78 11.88
N GLU A 154 15.93 -6.89 11.01
CA GLU A 154 17.32 -6.54 11.35
C GLU A 154 17.57 -5.02 11.31
N ILE A 155 16.98 -4.29 10.35
CA ILE A 155 17.19 -2.84 10.22
C ILE A 155 16.47 -2.05 11.33
N TRP A 156 15.27 -2.48 11.76
CA TRP A 156 14.57 -1.82 12.87
C TRP A 156 15.34 -1.86 14.19
N GLN A 157 16.22 -2.84 14.38
CA GLN A 157 17.03 -2.99 15.59
C GLN A 157 18.33 -2.15 15.57
N LYS A 158 18.62 -1.50 14.45
CA LYS A 158 19.83 -0.67 14.32
C LYS A 158 19.68 0.68 15.00
N GLY A 159 20.81 1.29 15.36
CA GLY A 159 20.84 2.65 15.89
C GLY A 159 20.35 3.71 14.91
N ALA A 160 20.08 4.92 15.40
CA ALA A 160 19.59 6.03 14.57
C ALA A 160 20.59 6.46 13.48
N ASP A 161 21.89 6.27 13.73
CA ASP A 161 22.95 6.67 12.80
C ASP A 161 23.24 5.62 11.71
N TYR A 162 22.66 4.41 11.82
CA TYR A 162 22.81 3.37 10.82
C TYR A 162 22.23 3.80 9.48
N ARG A 163 22.95 3.55 8.41
CA ARG A 163 22.56 3.90 7.03
C ARG A 163 22.46 2.66 6.17
N CYS A 164 21.26 2.36 5.71
CA CYS A 164 21.01 1.32 4.72
C CYS A 164 20.63 1.97 3.39
N ARG A 165 21.42 1.72 2.34
CA ARG A 165 21.13 2.20 0.98
C ARG A 165 20.69 1.02 0.12
N LEU A 166 19.52 1.10 -0.41
CA LEU A 166 18.95 0.08 -1.29
C LEU A 166 18.83 0.62 -2.71
N LEU A 167 19.52 0.01 -3.66
CA LEU A 167 19.29 0.20 -5.08
C LEU A 167 18.37 -0.92 -5.56
N LEU A 168 17.12 -0.54 -5.85
CA LEU A 168 16.07 -1.44 -6.28
C LEU A 168 15.99 -1.46 -7.81
N TYR A 169 15.95 -2.62 -8.39
CA TYR A 169 15.59 -2.77 -9.80
C TYR A 169 14.08 -2.95 -9.95
N LEU A 170 13.43 -2.00 -10.61
CA LEU A 170 12.02 -2.05 -10.98
C LEU A 170 11.84 -2.54 -12.41
N ARG A 171 10.68 -3.08 -12.70
CA ARG A 171 10.30 -3.51 -14.04
C ARG A 171 9.70 -2.35 -14.82
N GLU A 172 9.76 -2.40 -16.14
CA GLU A 172 9.11 -1.41 -17.00
C GLU A 172 7.56 -1.44 -16.87
N GLU A 173 6.87 -0.43 -17.40
CA GLU A 173 5.42 -0.20 -17.28
C GLU A 173 4.53 -1.44 -17.51
N ARG A 174 4.95 -2.37 -18.38
CA ARG A 174 4.17 -3.58 -18.68
C ARG A 174 3.98 -4.52 -17.49
N MET A 175 4.72 -4.33 -16.42
CA MET A 175 4.71 -5.16 -15.20
C MET A 175 4.59 -4.30 -13.93
N ALA A 176 3.86 -3.20 -14.02
CA ALA A 176 3.66 -2.26 -12.92
C ALA A 176 3.08 -2.90 -11.65
N GLU A 177 2.22 -3.91 -11.81
CA GLU A 177 1.65 -4.69 -10.69
C GLU A 177 2.74 -5.40 -9.86
N LYS A 178 3.81 -5.86 -10.49
CA LYS A 178 4.95 -6.47 -9.79
C LYS A 178 5.75 -5.44 -8.99
N ASN A 179 5.87 -4.21 -9.52
CA ASN A 179 6.51 -3.11 -8.79
C ASN A 179 5.69 -2.73 -7.55
N VAL A 180 4.36 -2.74 -7.65
CA VAL A 180 3.46 -2.54 -6.51
C VAL A 180 3.66 -3.61 -5.44
N ALA A 181 3.73 -4.88 -5.85
CA ALA A 181 3.97 -6.00 -4.94
C ALA A 181 5.35 -5.88 -4.25
N SER A 182 6.41 -5.59 -5.01
CA SER A 182 7.76 -5.37 -4.47
C SER A 182 7.79 -4.22 -3.47
N PHE A 183 7.13 -3.09 -3.77
CA PHE A 183 7.02 -1.97 -2.86
C PHE A 183 6.25 -2.36 -1.59
N GLY A 184 5.11 -3.05 -1.72
CA GLY A 184 4.31 -3.52 -0.58
C GLY A 184 5.11 -4.41 0.38
N MET A 185 5.94 -5.31 -0.14
CA MET A 185 6.82 -6.15 0.67
C MET A 185 7.90 -5.35 1.41
N LEU A 186 8.42 -4.27 0.81
CA LEU A 186 9.49 -3.44 1.40
C LEU A 186 8.99 -2.45 2.44
N VAL A 187 7.72 -2.06 2.43
CA VAL A 187 7.22 -0.95 3.26
C VAL A 187 7.54 -1.14 4.74
N GLN A 188 7.39 -2.34 5.28
CA GLN A 188 7.71 -2.59 6.68
C GLN A 188 9.17 -2.25 7.03
N ALA A 189 10.11 -2.57 6.16
CA ALA A 189 11.52 -2.23 6.34
C ALA A 189 11.76 -0.71 6.17
N LEU A 190 11.09 -0.08 5.18
CA LEU A 190 11.16 1.35 4.92
C LEU A 190 10.70 2.19 6.12
N LEU A 191 9.64 1.76 6.81
CA LEU A 191 9.08 2.45 7.97
C LEU A 191 10.06 2.56 9.15
N SER A 192 11.19 1.83 9.12
CA SER A 192 12.31 2.03 10.06
C SER A 192 12.91 3.44 9.98
N GLY A 193 12.75 4.13 8.84
CA GLY A 193 13.38 5.43 8.56
C GLY A 193 14.91 5.36 8.32
N ARG A 194 15.48 4.14 8.30
CA ARG A 194 16.93 3.91 8.16
C ARG A 194 17.34 3.44 6.78
N ILE A 195 16.36 3.18 5.89
CA ILE A 195 16.60 2.70 4.53
C ILE A 195 16.30 3.83 3.55
N GLU A 196 17.31 4.22 2.80
CA GLU A 196 17.17 5.10 1.64
C GLU A 196 17.08 4.25 0.38
N VAL A 197 16.00 4.40 -0.39
CA VAL A 197 15.76 3.59 -1.57
C VAL A 197 15.83 4.41 -2.83
N HIS A 198 16.73 4.00 -3.70
CA HIS A 198 16.82 4.47 -5.08
C HIS A 198 16.42 3.34 -6.03
N TYR A 199 16.03 3.68 -7.24
CA TYR A 199 15.64 2.69 -8.24
C TYR A 199 16.17 3.00 -9.63
N ASN A 200 16.32 1.92 -10.40
CA ASN A 200 16.51 1.94 -11.86
C ASN A 200 15.55 0.94 -12.50
N TYR A 201 15.10 1.20 -13.72
CA TYR A 201 14.37 0.20 -14.47
C TYR A 201 15.31 -0.79 -15.13
N ILE A 202 14.96 -2.08 -15.04
CA ILE A 202 15.64 -3.13 -15.83
C ILE A 202 14.94 -3.21 -17.18
N VAL A 203 15.69 -2.97 -18.24
CA VAL A 203 15.22 -3.02 -19.63
C VAL A 203 15.03 -4.46 -20.12
N ALA A 204 15.61 -5.46 -19.44
CA ALA A 204 15.44 -6.85 -19.86
C ALA A 204 15.64 -7.81 -18.69
N GLU A 205 14.67 -8.68 -18.49
CA GLU A 205 14.84 -9.93 -17.74
C GLU A 205 16.07 -10.71 -18.21
N LYS A 206 16.43 -10.56 -19.48
CA LYS A 206 17.57 -11.22 -20.16
C LYS A 206 18.95 -10.88 -19.62
N LEU A 207 19.19 -9.71 -18.99
CA LEU A 207 20.52 -9.36 -18.48
C LEU A 207 20.83 -10.08 -17.16
N VAL A 208 19.81 -10.33 -16.34
CA VAL A 208 19.98 -11.02 -15.05
C VAL A 208 20.24 -12.51 -15.26
N ASP A 209 19.70 -13.10 -16.32
CA ASP A 209 19.86 -14.53 -16.64
C ASP A 209 21.30 -14.92 -17.04
N TYR A 210 22.12 -13.94 -17.45
CA TYR A 210 23.51 -14.19 -17.84
C TYR A 210 24.53 -13.96 -16.72
N ILE A 211 24.10 -13.43 -15.55
CA ILE A 211 24.99 -13.12 -14.44
C ILE A 211 24.66 -14.07 -13.29
N LEU A 212 25.64 -14.88 -12.89
CA LEU A 212 25.43 -15.87 -11.83
C LEU A 212 25.05 -15.24 -10.48
N PHE A 213 25.65 -14.09 -10.15
CA PHE A 213 25.38 -13.32 -8.95
C PHE A 213 25.10 -11.85 -9.30
N PRO A 214 23.86 -11.53 -9.72
CA PRO A 214 23.51 -10.17 -10.14
C PRO A 214 23.27 -9.21 -8.98
N PHE A 215 23.08 -9.73 -7.77
CA PHE A 215 22.72 -8.97 -6.58
C PHE A 215 23.84 -9.00 -5.54
N LEU A 216 23.82 -8.02 -4.66
CA LEU A 216 24.78 -7.92 -3.57
C LEU A 216 24.19 -7.30 -2.30
N ILE A 217 24.73 -7.72 -1.17
CA ILE A 217 24.64 -7.02 0.10
C ILE A 217 26.06 -6.78 0.58
N ARG A 218 26.40 -5.53 0.80
CA ARG A 218 27.73 -5.10 1.26
C ARG A 218 27.59 -4.38 2.59
N THR A 219 28.43 -4.70 3.51
CA THR A 219 28.65 -3.95 4.76
C THR A 219 30.05 -3.30 4.74
N GLU A 220 30.43 -2.66 5.83
CA GLU A 220 31.76 -2.10 6.00
C GLU A 220 32.88 -3.16 5.93
N GLN A 221 32.57 -4.41 6.31
CA GLN A 221 33.56 -5.47 6.49
C GLN A 221 33.47 -6.60 5.46
N ALA A 222 32.30 -6.81 4.86
CA ALA A 222 32.06 -7.97 4.02
C ALA A 222 31.06 -7.71 2.89
N LEU A 223 31.05 -8.63 1.94
CA LEU A 223 30.21 -8.64 0.76
C LEU A 223 29.56 -10.02 0.62
N LEU A 224 28.27 -10.05 0.37
CA LEU A 224 27.54 -11.23 -0.03
C LEU A 224 27.00 -11.02 -1.44
N LEU A 225 27.53 -11.77 -2.41
CA LEU A 225 26.99 -11.83 -3.76
C LEU A 225 25.87 -12.87 -3.81
N LEU A 226 24.75 -12.53 -4.44
CA LEU A 226 23.51 -13.30 -4.40
C LEU A 226 23.05 -13.64 -5.81
N ASN A 227 22.62 -14.87 -6.02
CA ASN A 227 21.94 -15.24 -7.25
C ASN A 227 20.48 -14.74 -7.26
N GLN A 228 19.82 -14.87 -8.41
CA GLN A 228 18.52 -14.25 -8.66
C GLN A 228 17.41 -14.73 -7.70
N ASP A 229 17.38 -16.01 -7.39
CA ASP A 229 16.33 -16.63 -6.56
C ASP A 229 16.73 -16.78 -5.08
N LEU A 230 17.87 -16.20 -4.68
CA LEU A 230 18.44 -16.26 -3.33
C LEU A 230 18.67 -17.70 -2.82
N SER A 231 18.93 -18.64 -3.73
CA SER A 231 19.27 -20.04 -3.38
C SER A 231 20.75 -20.29 -3.27
N ALA A 232 21.60 -19.36 -3.76
CA ALA A 232 23.04 -19.43 -3.68
C ALA A 232 23.64 -18.05 -3.40
N ALA A 233 24.72 -18.03 -2.63
CA ALA A 233 25.49 -16.84 -2.33
C ALA A 233 26.98 -17.13 -2.27
N LEU A 234 27.78 -16.07 -2.47
CA LEU A 234 29.22 -16.11 -2.29
C LEU A 234 29.63 -15.03 -1.29
N TYR A 235 30.24 -15.46 -0.18
CA TYR A 235 30.73 -14.56 0.85
C TYR A 235 32.18 -14.15 0.56
N LEU A 236 32.48 -12.85 0.67
CA LEU A 236 33.79 -12.25 0.43
C LEU A 236 34.06 -11.20 1.52
N ASP A 237 35.25 -11.28 2.15
CA ASP A 237 35.67 -10.37 3.23
C ASP A 237 37.05 -9.75 3.00
N GLU A 238 37.59 -9.90 1.79
CA GLU A 238 38.84 -9.22 1.42
C GLU A 238 38.61 -7.71 1.28
N PRO A 239 39.35 -6.86 2.01
CA PRO A 239 39.11 -5.41 2.04
C PRO A 239 39.13 -4.75 0.65
N GLU A 240 40.06 -5.17 -0.22
CA GLU A 240 40.14 -4.64 -1.58
C GLU A 240 38.93 -5.00 -2.43
N THR A 241 38.44 -6.24 -2.32
CA THR A 241 37.23 -6.71 -3.00
C THR A 241 35.99 -5.95 -2.50
N VAL A 242 35.84 -5.81 -1.18
CA VAL A 242 34.74 -5.04 -0.57
C VAL A 242 34.74 -3.57 -1.02
N ALA A 243 35.93 -2.95 -1.12
CA ALA A 243 36.09 -1.57 -1.59
C ALA A 243 35.72 -1.41 -3.08
N ILE A 244 36.15 -2.37 -3.94
CA ILE A 244 35.80 -2.36 -5.38
C ILE A 244 34.29 -2.40 -5.57
N TYR A 245 33.59 -3.32 -4.87
CA TYR A 245 32.15 -3.40 -4.95
C TYR A 245 31.45 -2.20 -4.33
N GLY A 246 31.99 -1.59 -3.29
CA GLY A 246 31.53 -0.32 -2.74
C GLY A 246 31.57 0.81 -3.77
N SER A 247 32.67 0.93 -4.50
CA SER A 247 32.84 1.92 -5.58
C SER A 247 31.86 1.66 -6.74
N TYR A 248 31.66 0.39 -7.10
CA TYR A 248 30.68 -0.02 -8.09
C TYR A 248 29.23 0.36 -7.66
N PHE A 249 28.87 0.01 -6.44
CA PHE A 249 27.56 0.37 -5.87
C PHE A 249 27.34 1.88 -5.87
N GLN A 250 28.31 2.65 -5.35
CA GLN A 250 28.22 4.11 -5.28
C GLN A 250 27.98 4.74 -6.65
N LYS A 251 28.66 4.26 -7.68
CA LYS A 251 28.47 4.73 -9.06
C LYS A 251 27.05 4.43 -9.58
N LYS A 252 26.53 3.26 -9.29
CA LYS A 252 25.17 2.86 -9.71
C LYS A 252 24.09 3.63 -8.94
N TYR A 253 24.26 3.74 -7.64
CA TYR A 253 23.34 4.42 -6.74
C TYR A 253 23.25 5.92 -7.03
N GLY A 254 24.37 6.59 -7.24
CA GLY A 254 24.41 8.01 -7.56
C GLY A 254 23.76 8.41 -8.88
N ASN A 255 23.56 7.45 -9.80
CA ASN A 255 22.85 7.67 -11.07
C ASN A 255 21.38 7.21 -11.02
N ALA A 256 20.93 6.67 -9.89
CA ALA A 256 19.59 6.17 -9.73
C ALA A 256 18.64 7.25 -9.19
N ARG A 257 17.32 7.05 -9.37
CA ARG A 257 16.30 7.97 -8.87
C ARG A 257 15.86 7.55 -7.48
N GLN A 258 15.60 8.51 -6.61
CA GLN A 258 14.99 8.23 -5.32
C GLN A 258 13.58 7.68 -5.51
N LEU A 259 13.28 6.55 -4.85
CA LEU A 259 11.96 5.92 -4.91
C LEU A 259 10.96 6.60 -3.98
N CYS A 260 11.36 6.78 -2.73
CA CYS A 260 10.49 7.35 -1.70
C CYS A 260 11.31 8.05 -0.62
N ALA A 261 10.62 8.87 0.16
CA ALA A 261 11.13 9.46 1.39
C ALA A 261 10.23 9.07 2.56
N VAL A 262 10.81 8.79 3.73
CA VAL A 262 10.10 8.43 4.95
C VAL A 262 10.28 9.53 5.98
N PHE A 263 9.18 9.99 6.55
CA PHE A 263 9.14 11.07 7.54
C PHE A 263 8.55 10.55 8.85
N GLU A 264 9.21 10.90 9.95
CA GLU A 264 8.81 10.52 11.30
C GLU A 264 7.96 11.58 12.00
N SER A 265 7.78 12.75 11.36
CA SER A 265 6.93 13.83 11.87
C SER A 265 6.26 14.61 10.74
N ALA A 266 5.05 15.13 11.02
CA ALA A 266 4.31 15.98 10.08
C ALA A 266 5.07 17.28 9.78
N ASP A 267 5.71 17.87 10.77
CA ASP A 267 6.51 19.09 10.60
C ASP A 267 7.68 18.88 9.63
N ARG A 268 8.44 17.79 9.81
CA ARG A 268 9.51 17.43 8.89
C ARG A 268 8.96 17.15 7.48
N PHE A 269 7.85 16.42 7.39
CA PHE A 269 7.20 16.16 6.12
C PHE A 269 6.80 17.45 5.41
N ILE A 270 6.13 18.37 6.08
CA ILE A 270 5.68 19.64 5.50
C ILE A 270 6.86 20.48 4.99
N ARG A 271 7.94 20.58 5.79
CA ARG A 271 9.14 21.34 5.41
C ARG A 271 9.89 20.73 4.23
N GLU A 272 10.16 19.43 4.27
CA GLU A 272 11.00 18.76 3.29
C GLU A 272 10.22 18.36 2.03
N SER A 273 8.92 18.08 2.14
CA SER A 273 8.09 17.68 0.99
C SER A 273 7.87 18.80 -0.02
N GLN A 274 8.07 20.06 0.36
CA GLN A 274 7.98 21.18 -0.56
C GLN A 274 8.87 21.00 -1.80
N MET A 275 10.06 20.43 -1.64
CA MET A 275 10.95 20.11 -2.75
C MET A 275 10.34 19.09 -3.73
N PHE A 276 9.64 18.09 -3.22
CA PHE A 276 8.98 17.06 -4.03
C PHE A 276 7.77 17.60 -4.82
N PHE A 277 7.15 18.67 -4.35
CA PHE A 277 6.03 19.32 -5.02
C PHE A 277 6.45 20.54 -5.87
N ALA A 278 7.65 21.09 -5.66
CA ALA A 278 8.14 22.27 -6.35
C ALA A 278 8.61 21.99 -7.79
N GLU A 279 9.10 20.78 -8.06
CA GLU A 279 9.69 20.45 -9.37
C GLU A 279 8.67 20.36 -10.52
N ASP A 280 7.38 20.19 -10.20
CA ASP A 280 6.39 19.95 -11.25
C ASP A 280 5.96 21.21 -12.02
N GLY A 281 6.27 22.44 -11.58
CA GLY A 281 6.00 23.70 -12.32
C GLY A 281 4.66 23.73 -13.08
N SER A 282 3.90 22.63 -12.99
CA SER A 282 2.74 22.38 -13.80
C SER A 282 1.49 22.87 -13.08
N THR A 283 0.95 23.96 -13.57
CA THR A 283 -0.45 24.39 -13.37
C THR A 283 -1.45 23.42 -14.03
N LYS A 284 -1.02 22.21 -14.40
CA LYS A 284 -1.90 21.24 -15.07
C LYS A 284 -2.95 20.73 -14.08
N PRO A 285 -4.22 20.73 -14.48
CA PRO A 285 -5.29 20.16 -13.67
C PRO A 285 -5.01 18.68 -13.40
N MET A 286 -5.12 18.28 -12.14
CA MET A 286 -4.85 16.91 -11.70
C MET A 286 -6.06 16.29 -10.98
N ASP A 287 -6.14 14.97 -11.02
CA ASP A 287 -7.07 14.21 -10.20
C ASP A 287 -6.36 13.83 -8.89
N PHE A 288 -7.10 13.93 -7.79
CA PHE A 288 -6.65 13.53 -6.46
C PHE A 288 -7.52 12.40 -5.93
N TYR A 289 -6.89 11.35 -5.42
CA TYR A 289 -7.56 10.15 -4.93
C TYR A 289 -7.17 9.93 -3.47
N ILE A 290 -8.15 9.64 -2.63
CA ILE A 290 -7.96 9.30 -1.23
C ILE A 290 -8.58 7.92 -1.00
N LEU A 291 -7.82 7.03 -0.37
CA LEU A 291 -8.29 5.75 0.13
C LEU A 291 -7.97 5.69 1.62
N SER A 292 -8.99 5.64 2.44
CA SER A 292 -8.83 5.61 3.89
C SER A 292 -9.93 4.75 4.53
N ARG A 293 -9.70 4.27 5.75
CA ARG A 293 -10.75 3.56 6.48
C ARG A 293 -11.92 4.49 6.82
N LYS A 294 -11.62 5.70 7.27
CA LYS A 294 -12.59 6.73 7.67
C LYS A 294 -12.71 7.82 6.60
N PRO A 295 -13.83 8.57 6.58
CA PRO A 295 -13.93 9.74 5.72
C PRO A 295 -12.77 10.70 5.98
N CYS A 296 -12.11 11.18 4.90
CA CYS A 296 -11.05 12.17 5.02
C CYS A 296 -11.67 13.56 4.96
N VAL A 297 -11.54 14.30 6.03
CA VAL A 297 -12.08 15.67 6.16
C VAL A 297 -10.98 16.75 6.15
N ILE A 298 -9.78 16.39 5.71
CA ILE A 298 -8.62 17.29 5.69
C ILE A 298 -8.89 18.61 4.95
N PHE A 299 -9.74 18.58 3.94
CA PHE A 299 -10.14 19.75 3.15
C PHE A 299 -11.13 20.67 3.88
N GLU A 300 -11.73 20.21 4.99
CA GLU A 300 -12.59 21.02 5.87
C GLU A 300 -11.80 21.73 6.96
N ASN A 301 -10.52 21.42 7.11
CA ASN A 301 -9.67 22.04 8.10
C ASN A 301 -9.45 23.52 7.76
N ASP A 302 -10.01 24.41 8.56
CA ASP A 302 -9.62 25.82 8.55
C ASP A 302 -8.51 26.08 9.58
N GLU A 303 -7.83 27.21 9.45
CA GLU A 303 -6.72 27.57 10.34
C GLU A 303 -7.12 27.60 11.82
N LYS A 304 -8.34 28.06 12.13
CA LYS A 304 -8.85 28.12 13.49
C LYS A 304 -8.94 26.71 14.11
N ILE A 305 -9.50 25.78 13.37
CA ILE A 305 -9.68 24.39 13.81
C ILE A 305 -8.30 23.72 14.00
N VAL A 306 -7.39 23.91 13.07
CA VAL A 306 -6.04 23.38 13.18
C VAL A 306 -5.34 23.93 14.43
N ARG A 307 -5.45 25.24 14.71
CA ARG A 307 -4.87 25.86 15.91
C ARG A 307 -5.49 25.33 17.22
N GLU A 308 -6.79 25.11 17.24
CA GLU A 308 -7.50 24.63 18.43
C GLU A 308 -7.14 23.17 18.76
N HIS A 309 -6.91 22.33 17.76
CA HIS A 309 -6.74 20.88 17.93
C HIS A 309 -5.28 20.40 17.83
N VAL A 310 -4.37 21.21 17.29
CA VAL A 310 -2.94 20.85 17.25
C VAL A 310 -2.32 20.96 18.64
N CYS A 311 -1.51 19.98 19.03
CA CYS A 311 -0.74 20.00 20.27
C CYS A 311 0.47 20.95 20.12
N ALA A 312 0.36 22.18 20.58
CA ALA A 312 1.40 23.20 20.44
C ALA A 312 2.75 22.80 21.09
N GLU A 313 2.71 21.95 22.11
CA GLU A 313 3.89 21.54 22.87
C GLU A 313 4.90 20.70 22.07
N ASN A 314 4.42 20.05 21.00
CA ASN A 314 5.23 19.13 20.19
C ASN A 314 5.54 19.66 18.78
N MET A 315 5.16 20.91 18.47
CA MET A 315 5.26 21.46 17.13
C MET A 315 6.22 22.64 17.07
N ALA A 316 7.02 22.66 16.01
CA ALA A 316 7.88 23.80 15.72
C ALA A 316 7.04 25.07 15.47
N ASP A 317 7.58 26.23 15.86
CA ASP A 317 6.97 27.53 15.55
C ASP A 317 6.64 27.65 14.05
N GLY A 318 5.40 28.05 13.74
CA GLY A 318 4.92 28.19 12.36
C GLY A 318 4.38 26.91 11.73
N PHE A 319 4.20 25.82 12.48
CA PHE A 319 3.63 24.57 11.94
C PHE A 319 2.27 24.76 11.28
N VAL A 320 1.36 25.49 11.92
CA VAL A 320 0.00 25.69 11.41
C VAL A 320 0.03 26.44 10.10
N GLU A 321 0.80 27.53 10.01
CA GLU A 321 0.97 28.32 8.80
C GLU A 321 1.56 27.47 7.66
N ASN A 322 2.60 26.70 7.94
CA ASN A 322 3.23 25.80 6.98
C ASN A 322 2.27 24.69 6.55
N TYR A 323 1.48 24.14 7.47
CA TYR A 323 0.48 23.12 7.16
C TYR A 323 -0.62 23.66 6.25
N MET A 324 -1.17 24.84 6.58
CA MET A 324 -2.21 25.48 5.76
C MET A 324 -1.68 25.83 4.36
N THR A 325 -0.49 26.41 4.28
CA THR A 325 0.19 26.67 3.01
C THR A 325 0.38 25.39 2.21
N PHE A 326 0.85 24.32 2.85
CA PHE A 326 1.02 23.01 2.22
C PHE A 326 -0.31 22.46 1.69
N LEU A 327 -1.37 22.50 2.47
CA LEU A 327 -2.69 22.05 2.03
C LEU A 327 -3.17 22.81 0.79
N TYR A 328 -3.22 24.14 0.87
CA TYR A 328 -3.82 24.96 -0.20
C TYR A 328 -2.94 25.06 -1.43
N GLU A 329 -1.63 25.21 -1.27
CA GLU A 329 -0.74 25.43 -2.40
C GLU A 329 -0.23 24.14 -3.04
N LYS A 330 -0.11 23.04 -2.28
CA LYS A 330 0.50 21.81 -2.75
C LYS A 330 -0.50 20.67 -2.94
N ILE A 331 -1.39 20.46 -1.96
CA ILE A 331 -2.37 19.38 -2.02
C ILE A 331 -3.54 19.74 -2.93
N PHE A 332 -4.16 20.91 -2.72
CA PHE A 332 -5.40 21.29 -3.40
C PHE A 332 -5.21 22.18 -4.62
N SER A 333 -4.06 22.83 -4.76
CA SER A 333 -3.77 23.64 -5.94
C SER A 333 -3.76 22.79 -7.20
N GLY A 334 -4.61 23.15 -8.17
CA GLY A 334 -4.75 22.42 -9.44
C GLY A 334 -5.55 21.13 -9.37
N VAL A 335 -6.13 20.76 -8.23
CA VAL A 335 -7.04 19.61 -8.15
C VAL A 335 -8.32 19.88 -8.91
N LYS A 336 -8.53 19.16 -10.01
CA LYS A 336 -9.73 19.24 -10.83
C LYS A 336 -10.82 18.29 -10.34
N LYS A 337 -10.43 17.08 -9.96
CA LYS A 337 -11.35 16.07 -9.42
C LYS A 337 -10.76 15.45 -8.16
N MET A 338 -11.61 15.35 -7.14
CA MET A 338 -11.30 14.67 -5.90
C MET A 338 -12.14 13.41 -5.80
N LYS A 339 -11.53 12.27 -5.48
CA LYS A 339 -12.21 10.98 -5.31
C LYS A 339 -11.82 10.39 -3.96
N ILE A 340 -12.78 10.28 -3.07
CA ILE A 340 -12.58 9.80 -1.71
C ILE A 340 -13.31 8.46 -1.56
N LEU A 341 -12.56 7.41 -1.23
CA LEU A 341 -13.07 6.08 -0.93
C LEU A 341 -12.83 5.76 0.54
N PHE A 342 -13.87 5.33 1.23
CA PHE A 342 -13.81 4.95 2.65
C PHE A 342 -14.76 3.79 2.95
N CYS A 343 -14.65 3.16 4.13
CA CYS A 343 -15.51 2.05 4.51
C CYS A 343 -16.57 2.45 5.54
N ARG A 344 -17.65 1.65 5.64
CA ARG A 344 -18.77 1.92 6.52
C ARG A 344 -18.37 1.93 7.99
N ASP A 345 -17.61 0.93 8.42
CA ASP A 345 -17.16 0.86 9.82
C ASP A 345 -16.32 2.07 10.22
N GLY A 346 -15.43 2.51 9.33
CA GLY A 346 -14.62 3.71 9.57
C GLY A 346 -15.43 4.99 9.61
N MET A 347 -16.51 5.07 8.85
CA MET A 347 -17.48 6.18 8.92
C MET A 347 -18.22 6.19 10.26
N THR A 348 -18.72 5.03 10.69
CA THR A 348 -19.39 4.89 11.99
C THR A 348 -18.45 5.22 13.15
N ASP A 349 -17.19 4.74 13.09
CA ASP A 349 -16.17 5.10 14.08
C ASP A 349 -15.88 6.60 14.09
N PHE A 350 -15.78 7.22 12.91
CA PHE A 350 -15.57 8.67 12.79
C PHE A 350 -16.66 9.48 13.50
N LEU A 351 -17.91 9.07 13.36
CA LEU A 351 -19.04 9.78 13.96
C LEU A 351 -19.22 9.49 15.45
N ASN A 352 -18.92 8.28 15.91
CA ASN A 352 -19.35 7.79 17.23
C ASN A 352 -18.25 7.54 18.24
N SER A 353 -16.95 7.46 17.83
CA SER A 353 -15.86 7.27 18.80
C SER A 353 -15.78 8.41 19.81
N GLU A 354 -15.42 8.12 21.06
CA GLU A 354 -15.22 9.16 22.08
C GLU A 354 -13.98 10.01 21.76
N GLU A 355 -12.90 9.36 21.33
CA GLU A 355 -11.65 10.00 20.94
C GLU A 355 -11.39 9.81 19.45
N PHE A 356 -11.17 10.90 18.77
CA PHE A 356 -10.82 10.92 17.35
C PHE A 356 -9.72 11.94 17.11
N HIS A 357 -8.63 11.48 16.50
CA HIS A 357 -7.50 12.28 16.08
C HIS A 357 -7.41 12.31 14.56
N GLU A 358 -7.16 13.47 13.97
CA GLU A 358 -6.96 13.58 12.53
C GLU A 358 -5.61 12.99 12.12
N PHE A 359 -4.56 13.30 12.86
CA PHE A 359 -3.21 12.80 12.64
C PHE A 359 -2.89 11.65 13.59
N HIS A 360 -2.33 11.98 14.75
CA HIS A 360 -1.92 11.03 15.78
C HIS A 360 -1.98 11.70 17.16
N PRO A 361 -2.29 10.97 18.25
CA PRO A 361 -2.38 11.55 19.60
C PRO A 361 -1.15 12.35 20.07
N THR A 362 0.01 12.09 19.46
CA THR A 362 1.23 12.90 19.72
C THR A 362 1.26 14.24 18.99
N VAL A 363 0.36 14.45 18.04
CA VAL A 363 0.31 15.63 17.14
C VAL A 363 -0.88 16.50 17.45
N ASP A 364 -2.05 15.91 17.61
CA ASP A 364 -3.31 16.61 17.76
C ASP A 364 -4.13 16.14 18.97
N LYS A 365 -4.94 17.03 19.49
CA LYS A 365 -5.96 16.74 20.51
C LYS A 365 -7.17 16.07 19.85
N PRO A 366 -7.94 15.29 20.63
CA PRO A 366 -9.17 14.70 20.08
C PRO A 366 -10.12 15.78 19.54
N ILE A 367 -10.66 15.53 18.34
CA ILE A 367 -11.67 16.40 17.74
C ILE A 367 -13.05 16.06 18.34
N PRO A 368 -13.76 17.01 18.98
CA PRO A 368 -15.05 16.76 19.59
C PRO A 368 -16.09 16.20 18.62
N LYS A 369 -16.99 15.34 19.11
CA LYS A 369 -18.03 14.71 18.29
C LYS A 369 -18.86 15.74 17.49
N ALA A 370 -19.29 16.83 18.12
CA ALA A 370 -20.06 17.87 17.44
C ALA A 370 -19.32 18.52 16.26
N VAL A 371 -18.02 18.75 16.40
CA VAL A 371 -17.18 19.30 15.33
C VAL A 371 -17.04 18.31 14.18
N ARG A 372 -16.88 17.02 14.49
CA ARG A 372 -16.82 15.95 13.47
C ARG A 372 -18.13 15.81 12.70
N GLN A 373 -19.27 15.88 13.40
CA GLN A 373 -20.60 15.87 12.76
C GLN A 373 -20.79 17.08 11.84
N GLU A 374 -20.30 18.26 12.24
CA GLU A 374 -20.32 19.45 11.40
C GLU A 374 -19.48 19.25 10.13
N PHE A 375 -18.24 18.73 10.25
CA PHE A 375 -17.38 18.42 9.11
C PHE A 375 -18.02 17.42 8.17
N PHE A 376 -18.62 16.37 8.74
CA PHE A 376 -19.28 15.35 7.97
C PHE A 376 -20.48 15.91 7.18
N GLY A 377 -21.28 16.75 7.83
CA GLY A 377 -22.37 17.46 7.17
C GLY A 377 -21.88 18.44 6.07
N LYS A 378 -20.77 19.13 6.29
CA LYS A 378 -20.12 19.98 5.25
C LYS A 378 -19.69 19.14 4.06
N MET A 379 -19.03 17.99 4.31
CA MET A 379 -18.59 17.08 3.25
C MET A 379 -19.76 16.57 2.41
N ILE A 380 -20.90 16.21 3.03
CA ILE A 380 -22.11 15.80 2.31
C ILE A 380 -22.58 16.93 1.39
N ARG A 381 -22.75 18.17 1.92
CA ARG A 381 -23.19 19.33 1.14
C ARG A 381 -22.25 19.64 -0.01
N GLN A 382 -20.96 19.70 0.24
CA GLN A 382 -19.94 19.95 -0.81
C GLN A 382 -19.99 18.89 -1.91
N ALA A 383 -20.13 17.62 -1.54
CA ALA A 383 -20.24 16.58 -2.53
C ALA A 383 -21.56 16.64 -3.32
N GLN A 384 -22.66 17.10 -2.72
CA GLN A 384 -23.93 17.34 -3.43
C GLN A 384 -23.82 18.48 -4.44
N GLU A 385 -23.14 19.57 -4.07
CA GLU A 385 -23.01 20.78 -4.87
C GLU A 385 -21.92 20.73 -5.92
N ASN A 386 -20.92 19.84 -5.75
CA ASN A 386 -19.73 19.76 -6.60
C ASN A 386 -19.57 18.39 -7.25
N ASP A 387 -19.83 18.32 -8.56
CA ASP A 387 -19.66 17.09 -9.35
C ASP A 387 -18.21 16.61 -9.42
N ASN A 388 -17.24 17.47 -9.19
CA ASN A 388 -15.83 17.11 -9.16
C ASN A 388 -15.41 16.43 -7.84
N MET A 389 -16.24 16.52 -6.80
CA MET A 389 -16.06 15.79 -5.55
C MET A 389 -16.87 14.50 -5.60
N GLN A 390 -16.18 13.38 -5.64
CA GLN A 390 -16.77 12.05 -5.76
C GLN A 390 -16.47 11.24 -4.51
N LEU A 391 -17.52 10.90 -3.77
CA LEU A 391 -17.46 10.01 -2.62
C LEU A 391 -17.83 8.60 -3.04
N GLY A 392 -17.27 7.59 -2.38
CA GLY A 392 -17.59 6.20 -2.61
C GLY A 392 -17.39 5.36 -1.36
N LEU A 393 -18.44 4.64 -0.96
CA LEU A 393 -18.40 3.71 0.15
C LEU A 393 -17.94 2.35 -0.34
N LEU A 394 -16.89 1.80 0.28
CA LEU A 394 -16.38 0.46 0.01
C LEU A 394 -17.23 -0.57 0.75
N GLU A 395 -17.71 -1.57 0.02
CA GLU A 395 -18.49 -2.68 0.57
C GLU A 395 -17.64 -3.69 1.36
N ASN A 396 -16.35 -3.78 1.05
CA ASN A 396 -15.43 -4.70 1.69
C ASN A 396 -14.34 -3.95 2.44
N ALA A 397 -14.06 -4.41 3.65
CA ALA A 397 -12.94 -3.92 4.43
C ALA A 397 -11.61 -4.31 3.77
N LEU A 398 -11.08 -3.43 2.90
CA LEU A 398 -9.67 -3.46 2.53
C LEU A 398 -8.80 -3.18 3.76
N PHE A 399 -9.41 -2.54 4.77
CA PHE A 399 -8.74 -2.03 5.94
C PHE A 399 -9.00 -2.96 7.13
N THR A 400 -7.96 -3.41 7.74
CA THR A 400 -8.05 -4.05 9.02
C THR A 400 -8.17 -3.02 10.13
N GLN A 401 -7.89 -2.67 11.04
CA GLN A 401 -8.24 -1.92 12.23
C GLN A 401 -7.63 -0.51 12.37
N ARG A 402 -6.92 0.08 11.35
CA ARG A 402 -6.07 1.24 11.61
C ARG A 402 -6.31 2.44 10.72
N ARG A 403 -5.80 3.59 11.15
CA ARG A 403 -5.90 4.92 10.52
C ARG A 403 -4.98 5.07 9.30
N HIS A 404 -4.70 3.97 8.58
CA HIS A 404 -3.88 4.07 7.38
C HIS A 404 -4.63 4.82 6.29
N CYS A 405 -3.93 5.69 5.58
CA CYS A 405 -4.47 6.50 4.49
C CYS A 405 -3.52 6.50 3.31
N ILE A 406 -4.07 6.45 2.11
CA ILE A 406 -3.35 6.61 0.86
C ILE A 406 -3.90 7.80 0.12
N ASN A 407 -3.04 8.75 -0.21
CA ASN A 407 -3.31 9.89 -1.06
C ASN A 407 -2.54 9.72 -2.36
N LEU A 408 -3.22 9.85 -3.50
CA LEU A 408 -2.64 9.68 -4.83
C LEU A 408 -2.91 10.92 -5.67
N TRP A 409 -1.87 11.43 -6.32
CA TRP A 409 -1.97 12.49 -7.31
C TRP A 409 -1.75 11.92 -8.70
N SER A 410 -2.60 12.26 -9.65
CA SER A 410 -2.46 11.81 -11.05
C SER A 410 -1.16 12.27 -11.73
N THR A 411 -0.40 13.12 -11.07
CA THR A 411 0.95 13.56 -11.46
C THR A 411 2.06 12.56 -11.08
N GLY A 412 1.72 11.39 -10.54
CA GLY A 412 2.69 10.34 -10.24
C GLY A 412 3.25 10.36 -8.82
N LYS A 413 2.50 10.93 -7.87
CA LYS A 413 2.89 10.98 -6.45
C LYS A 413 1.90 10.18 -5.60
N MET A 414 2.41 9.57 -4.54
CA MET A 414 1.62 8.86 -3.55
C MET A 414 2.13 9.16 -2.16
N LEU A 415 1.24 9.52 -1.25
CA LEU A 415 1.51 9.66 0.17
C LEU A 415 0.78 8.56 0.93
N LEU A 416 1.53 7.78 1.68
CA LEU A 416 1.02 6.78 2.60
C LEU A 416 1.21 7.29 4.03
N MET A 417 0.18 7.16 4.85
CA MET A 417 0.26 7.40 6.29
C MET A 417 0.07 6.09 7.04
N PHE A 418 1.00 5.76 7.91
CA PHE A 418 0.97 4.59 8.77
C PHE A 418 0.95 5.02 10.23
N ASP A 419 0.00 4.47 10.97
CA ASP A 419 -0.22 4.74 12.38
C ASP A 419 0.34 3.59 13.23
N PHE A 420 1.18 3.90 14.19
CA PHE A 420 1.74 2.99 15.18
C PHE A 420 1.19 3.32 16.56
N GLU A 421 1.45 2.49 17.57
CA GLU A 421 0.98 2.76 18.94
C GLU A 421 1.58 4.01 19.57
N ASP A 422 2.86 4.27 19.27
CA ASP A 422 3.67 5.33 19.86
C ASP A 422 4.07 6.43 18.88
N SER A 423 3.74 6.29 17.61
CA SER A 423 4.23 7.17 16.55
C SER A 423 3.47 6.96 15.24
N TYR A 424 3.78 7.78 14.26
CA TYR A 424 3.32 7.59 12.88
C TYR A 424 4.47 7.75 11.89
N ARG A 425 4.25 7.30 10.67
CA ARG A 425 5.20 7.45 9.56
C ARG A 425 4.45 7.90 8.32
N LEU A 426 5.08 8.82 7.61
CA LEU A 426 4.63 9.28 6.29
C LEU A 426 5.63 8.79 5.24
N VAL A 427 5.14 8.16 4.20
CA VAL A 427 5.96 7.69 3.08
C VAL A 427 5.50 8.40 1.82
N LEU A 428 6.34 9.29 1.30
CA LEU A 428 6.10 9.97 0.02
C LEU A 428 6.84 9.21 -1.07
N LEU A 429 6.09 8.65 -2.01
CA LEU A 429 6.61 7.89 -3.15
C LEU A 429 6.43 8.69 -4.43
N GLN A 430 7.46 8.66 -5.31
CA GLN A 430 7.49 9.31 -6.61
C GLN A 430 7.96 8.32 -7.68
N GLU A 431 7.13 7.34 -7.97
CA GLU A 431 7.42 6.36 -9.02
C GLU A 431 6.14 6.10 -9.83
N ASN A 432 6.20 6.41 -11.11
CA ASN A 432 5.02 6.49 -11.98
C ASN A 432 4.32 5.15 -12.18
N THR A 433 5.04 4.03 -12.26
CA THR A 433 4.41 2.73 -12.55
C THR A 433 3.58 2.25 -11.36
N ILE A 434 4.09 2.40 -10.14
CA ILE A 434 3.37 2.05 -8.90
C ILE A 434 2.14 2.95 -8.73
N VAL A 435 2.33 4.27 -8.84
CA VAL A 435 1.23 5.23 -8.67
C VAL A 435 0.15 5.04 -9.74
N SER A 436 0.54 4.83 -11.00
CA SER A 436 -0.41 4.56 -12.10
C SER A 436 -1.19 3.26 -11.87
N ALA A 437 -0.54 2.19 -11.44
CA ALA A 437 -1.20 0.92 -11.12
C ALA A 437 -2.23 1.08 -9.98
N MET A 438 -1.88 1.84 -8.95
CA MET A 438 -2.81 2.18 -7.85
C MET A 438 -4.02 2.97 -8.36
N ILE A 439 -3.81 4.00 -9.19
CA ILE A 439 -4.90 4.80 -9.77
C ILE A 439 -5.80 3.95 -10.68
N GLU A 440 -5.21 3.07 -11.49
CA GLU A 440 -5.98 2.14 -12.33
C GLU A 440 -6.83 1.19 -11.48
N TYR A 441 -6.28 0.67 -10.40
CA TYR A 441 -7.02 -0.14 -9.44
C TYR A 441 -8.21 0.62 -8.83
N PHE A 442 -8.02 1.87 -8.38
CA PHE A 442 -9.12 2.72 -7.90
C PHE A 442 -10.24 2.92 -8.93
N ARG A 443 -9.85 3.10 -10.19
CA ARG A 443 -10.83 3.22 -11.29
C ARG A 443 -11.56 1.91 -11.55
N ALA A 444 -10.85 0.80 -11.41
CA ALA A 444 -11.41 -0.54 -11.62
C ALA A 444 -12.39 -0.94 -10.49
N LEU A 445 -12.14 -0.56 -9.23
CA LEU A 445 -13.05 -0.82 -8.11
C LEU A 445 -14.46 -0.30 -8.39
N ARG A 446 -14.59 0.89 -8.98
CA ARG A 446 -15.90 1.44 -9.38
C ARG A 446 -16.58 0.63 -10.47
N LYS A 447 -15.80 0.19 -11.48
CA LYS A 447 -16.32 -0.63 -12.57
C LYS A 447 -16.77 -2.02 -12.10
N ALA A 448 -16.15 -2.53 -11.05
CA ALA A 448 -16.48 -3.82 -10.45
C ALA A 448 -17.61 -3.76 -9.43
N GLU A 449 -18.25 -2.59 -9.24
CA GLU A 449 -19.30 -2.36 -8.22
C GLU A 449 -18.84 -2.70 -6.79
N ALA A 450 -17.54 -2.69 -6.55
CA ALA A 450 -16.97 -2.85 -5.22
C ALA A 450 -17.10 -1.57 -4.38
N VAL A 451 -17.60 -0.49 -4.99
CA VAL A 451 -17.80 0.83 -4.40
C VAL A 451 -19.20 1.30 -4.73
N ARG A 452 -19.95 1.74 -3.73
CA ARG A 452 -21.26 2.36 -3.91
C ARG A 452 -21.17 3.61 -4.79
N THR A 453 -22.24 3.91 -5.51
CA THR A 453 -22.34 5.18 -6.26
C THR A 453 -22.26 6.38 -5.32
N LYS A 454 -22.02 7.57 -5.88
CA LYS A 454 -22.01 8.81 -5.10
C LYS A 454 -23.36 9.04 -4.40
N GLU A 455 -24.45 8.82 -5.12
CA GLU A 455 -25.82 8.99 -4.65
C GLU A 455 -26.11 8.04 -3.48
N GLU A 456 -25.86 6.75 -3.65
CA GLU A 456 -26.03 5.74 -2.58
C GLU A 456 -25.14 6.04 -1.38
N THR A 457 -23.91 6.48 -1.62
CA THR A 457 -22.97 6.86 -0.55
C THR A 457 -23.51 8.04 0.25
N LEU A 458 -24.00 9.07 -0.41
CA LEU A 458 -24.55 10.27 0.23
C LEU A 458 -25.82 9.95 1.03
N GLU A 459 -26.69 9.07 0.53
CA GLU A 459 -27.87 8.62 1.26
C GLU A 459 -27.46 7.89 2.56
N ILE A 460 -26.51 6.97 2.48
CA ILE A 460 -26.00 6.25 3.66
C ILE A 460 -25.35 7.22 4.65
N MET A 461 -24.54 8.15 4.17
CA MET A 461 -23.89 9.17 5.01
C MET A 461 -24.91 10.04 5.74
N GLN A 462 -25.98 10.46 5.07
CA GLN A 462 -27.03 11.26 5.69
C GLN A 462 -27.77 10.46 6.76
N GLN A 463 -28.12 9.20 6.49
CA GLN A 463 -28.76 8.31 7.46
C GLN A 463 -27.91 8.10 8.72
N GLU A 464 -26.60 7.91 8.58
CA GLU A 464 -25.70 7.74 9.72
C GLU A 464 -25.55 9.06 10.52
N LEU A 465 -25.52 10.21 9.84
CA LEU A 465 -25.47 11.51 10.51
C LEU A 465 -26.77 11.80 11.29
N ASP A 466 -27.93 11.48 10.71
CA ASP A 466 -29.23 11.69 11.34
C ASP A 466 -29.47 10.74 12.54
N ALA A 467 -28.77 9.62 12.60
CA ALA A 467 -28.82 8.65 13.68
C ALA A 467 -27.91 8.99 14.88
N CYS A 468 -27.01 9.96 14.75
CA CYS A 468 -26.04 10.39 15.77
C CYS A 468 -26.59 11.48 16.68
#